data_4f3f46f9679a5630d06db808c615668f
#
_entry.id   4f3f46f9679a5630d06db808c615668f
#
_cell.length_a   1.000
_cell.length_b   1.000
_cell.length_c   1.000
_cell.angle_alpha   90.00
_cell.angle_beta   90.00
_cell.angle_gamma   90.00
#
_symmetry.space_group_name_H-M   'P 1'
#
loop_
_entity.id
_entity.type
_entity.pdbx_description
1 polymer ?
#
loop_
_entity_poly.entity_id
_entity_poly.type
_entity_poly.pdbx_seq_one_letter_code
_entity_poly.pdbx_strand_id
1 'polypeptide(L)'
;SRGFSFFVCRCGQELNWKKPGDGMDNMDMQEPMQPQEPEVNRMEELYEWVESALVAVIGMLTIFTFFVRPATVDGSSMVPTLHNGERLVLQQIGYSDPQYGDIIVVDRTKNGEPPIVKRVIGKGGDTIYINFDTHEVWRNDELLDEPYINEPTTNQFDIQFPIEVPRGSIFVMGDNRNHSLDSRSSEIGMIDLRCVMGKAIFRFFPFNKIGGIS
;
A
#
# COMPACT_ATOMS: atom_id res chain seq x y z
N SER A 1 36.90 15.81 19.80
CA SER A 1 38.33 15.77 20.05
C SER A 1 38.93 14.53 19.37
N ARG A 2 39.68 14.76 18.32
CA ARG A 2 40.75 14.00 17.66
C ARG A 2 40.81 14.57 16.25
N GLY A 3 41.62 15.46 15.84
CA GLY A 3 43.08 15.51 15.84
C GLY A 3 43.55 15.02 14.48
N PHE A 4 43.49 15.89 13.42
CA PHE A 4 44.19 15.62 12.14
C PHE A 4 45.56 16.25 12.22
N SER A 5 46.58 15.41 12.21
CA SER A 5 48.01 15.81 12.16
C SER A 5 48.40 16.05 10.69
N PHE A 6 48.86 17.25 10.43
CA PHE A 6 49.57 17.62 9.22
C PHE A 6 51.01 17.10 9.32
N PHE A 7 51.46 16.29 8.37
CA PHE A 7 52.86 15.96 8.18
C PHE A 7 53.48 16.97 7.19
N VAL A 8 54.30 17.83 7.72
CA VAL A 8 55.19 18.68 6.93
C VAL A 8 56.49 17.92 6.75
N CYS A 9 56.82 17.55 5.54
CA CYS A 9 58.14 17.03 5.22
C CYS A 9 59.02 18.18 4.72
N ARG A 10 59.98 18.54 5.58
CA ARG A 10 61.04 19.52 5.32
C ARG A 10 62.26 18.72 4.89
N CYS A 11 62.68 18.85 3.64
CA CYS A 11 64.04 18.43 3.27
C CYS A 11 64.67 19.49 2.38
N GLY A 12 65.47 20.30 3.00
CA GLY A 12 66.38 21.18 2.34
C GLY A 12 67.69 20.42 2.04
N GLN A 13 68.12 20.35 0.81
CA GLN A 13 69.46 20.14 0.42
C GLN A 13 69.80 21.00 -0.78
N GLU A 14 70.67 21.97 -0.52
CA GLU A 14 71.37 22.72 -1.56
C GLU A 14 72.29 21.78 -2.31
N LEU A 15 72.21 21.74 -3.59
CA LEU A 15 73.20 21.10 -4.48
C LEU A 15 73.67 22.09 -5.51
N ASN A 16 74.93 22.40 -5.24
CA ASN A 16 76.02 22.99 -5.98
C ASN A 16 76.04 22.65 -7.48
N TRP A 17 76.07 23.68 -8.32
CA TRP A 17 76.17 23.45 -9.74
C TRP A 17 77.57 23.69 -10.29
N LYS A 18 78.04 22.70 -11.01
CA LYS A 18 79.16 22.77 -11.93
C LYS A 18 78.66 22.82 -13.37
N LYS A 19 78.93 23.87 -14.10
CA LYS A 19 79.15 23.80 -15.54
C LYS A 19 80.56 23.29 -15.79
N PRO A 20 80.88 22.63 -16.85
CA PRO A 20 80.73 22.97 -18.25
C PRO A 20 80.70 21.77 -19.26
N GLY A 21 80.45 22.06 -20.50
CA GLY A 21 81.12 21.40 -21.63
C GLY A 21 80.19 20.57 -22.53
N ASP A 22 80.11 21.04 -23.74
CA ASP A 22 79.62 20.50 -24.99
C ASP A 22 79.60 18.97 -25.07
N GLY A 23 78.45 18.49 -25.51
CA GLY A 23 78.18 17.13 -25.97
C GLY A 23 76.76 17.08 -26.52
N MET A 24 76.61 17.32 -27.84
CA MET A 24 75.39 17.04 -28.57
C MET A 24 75.15 15.53 -28.54
N ASP A 25 74.17 15.13 -27.82
CA ASP A 25 73.51 13.85 -28.05
C ASP A 25 71.99 14.08 -27.96
N ASN A 26 71.31 13.73 -29.06
CA ASN A 26 69.87 13.73 -29.22
C ASN A 26 69.23 12.88 -28.11
N MET A 27 68.81 13.54 -27.04
CA MET A 27 67.85 12.91 -26.12
C MET A 27 66.46 13.11 -26.76
N ASP A 28 65.92 12.01 -27.27
CA ASP A 28 64.50 11.87 -27.53
C ASP A 28 63.74 12.34 -26.29
N MET A 29 63.16 13.54 -26.38
CA MET A 29 62.12 13.97 -25.43
C MET A 29 60.91 13.09 -25.71
N GLN A 30 60.80 12.00 -24.94
CA GLN A 30 59.54 11.32 -24.80
C GLN A 30 58.55 12.32 -24.18
N GLU A 31 57.61 12.76 -25.00
CA GLU A 31 56.45 13.50 -24.50
C GLU A 31 55.83 12.76 -23.35
N PRO A 32 55.46 13.44 -22.24
CA PRO A 32 54.78 12.79 -21.15
C PRO A 32 53.49 12.17 -21.72
N MET A 33 53.36 10.82 -21.58
CA MET A 33 52.12 10.11 -21.90
C MET A 33 50.97 10.82 -21.19
N GLN A 34 50.15 11.52 -21.93
CA GLN A 34 48.87 12.00 -21.42
C GLN A 34 48.07 10.79 -20.95
N PRO A 35 47.49 10.84 -19.74
CA PRO A 35 46.55 9.81 -19.31
C PRO A 35 45.46 9.72 -20.38
N GLN A 36 45.38 8.60 -21.08
CA GLN A 36 44.26 8.33 -21.96
C GLN A 36 43.02 8.26 -21.06
N GLU A 37 42.18 9.26 -21.16
CA GLU A 37 40.82 9.14 -20.60
C GLU A 37 40.18 7.87 -21.20
N PRO A 38 39.62 7.01 -20.36
CA PRO A 38 38.95 5.80 -20.88
C PRO A 38 37.93 6.23 -21.91
N GLU A 39 38.05 5.75 -23.12
CA GLU A 39 36.98 5.91 -24.14
C GLU A 39 35.73 5.24 -23.58
N VAL A 40 34.86 6.07 -23.04
CA VAL A 40 33.57 5.62 -22.52
C VAL A 40 32.79 5.08 -23.70
N ASN A 41 32.67 3.77 -23.77
CA ASN A 41 31.96 3.09 -24.83
C ASN A 41 30.47 3.38 -24.63
N ARG A 42 29.94 4.39 -25.31
CA ARG A 42 28.53 4.82 -25.21
C ARG A 42 27.53 3.66 -25.38
N MET A 43 27.93 2.61 -26.06
CA MET A 43 27.11 1.42 -26.23
C MET A 43 27.03 0.59 -24.94
N GLU A 44 28.12 0.49 -24.19
CA GLU A 44 28.16 -0.21 -22.89
C GLU A 44 27.33 0.54 -21.85
N GLU A 45 27.47 1.87 -21.78
CA GLU A 45 26.62 2.69 -20.90
C GLU A 45 25.14 2.54 -21.27
N LEU A 46 24.80 2.51 -22.56
CA LEU A 46 23.43 2.32 -23.00
C LEU A 46 22.88 0.95 -22.58
N TYR A 47 23.69 -0.11 -22.70
CA TYR A 47 23.29 -1.46 -22.25
C TYR A 47 23.06 -1.52 -20.75
N GLU A 48 23.90 -0.92 -19.92
CA GLU A 48 23.74 -0.87 -18.47
C GLU A 48 22.46 -0.10 -18.08
N TRP A 49 22.16 1.00 -18.74
CA TRP A 49 20.92 1.75 -18.53
C TRP A 49 19.68 0.96 -18.92
N VAL A 50 19.72 0.27 -20.06
CA VAL A 50 18.61 -0.56 -20.53
C VAL A 50 18.40 -1.75 -19.59
N GLU A 51 19.45 -2.42 -19.15
CA GLU A 51 19.38 -3.53 -18.19
C GLU A 51 18.78 -3.08 -16.86
N SER A 52 19.26 -1.97 -16.32
CA SER A 52 18.75 -1.38 -15.07
C SER A 52 17.27 -0.99 -15.19
N ALA A 53 16.88 -0.38 -16.31
CA ALA A 53 15.49 -0.03 -16.60
C ALA A 53 14.61 -1.29 -16.70
N LEU A 54 15.10 -2.35 -17.36
CA LEU A 54 14.37 -3.60 -17.49
C LEU A 54 14.12 -4.27 -16.13
N VAL A 55 15.16 -4.34 -15.29
CA VAL A 55 15.05 -4.88 -13.93
C VAL A 55 14.07 -4.07 -13.10
N ALA A 56 14.10 -2.74 -13.18
CA ALA A 56 13.18 -1.86 -12.48
C ALA A 56 11.73 -2.08 -12.94
N VAL A 57 11.50 -2.21 -14.25
CA VAL A 57 10.16 -2.48 -14.82
C VAL A 57 9.65 -3.84 -14.37
N ILE A 58 10.48 -4.88 -14.43
CA ILE A 58 10.10 -6.23 -13.98
C ILE A 58 9.78 -6.21 -12.49
N GLY A 59 10.58 -5.56 -11.66
CA GLY A 59 10.35 -5.40 -10.23
C GLY A 59 9.03 -4.68 -9.95
N MET A 60 8.78 -3.57 -10.65
CA MET A 60 7.54 -2.81 -10.54
C MET A 60 6.32 -3.65 -10.94
N LEU A 61 6.37 -4.34 -12.08
CA LEU A 61 5.29 -5.20 -12.55
C LEU A 61 5.01 -6.34 -11.55
N THR A 62 6.06 -6.92 -10.97
CA THR A 62 5.94 -7.97 -9.95
C THR A 62 5.21 -7.43 -8.72
N ILE A 63 5.61 -6.26 -8.21
CA ILE A 63 4.96 -5.62 -7.06
C ILE A 63 3.48 -5.36 -7.39
N PHE A 64 3.18 -4.74 -8.55
CA PHE A 64 1.81 -4.43 -8.94
C PHE A 64 0.96 -5.71 -9.11
N THR A 65 1.52 -6.78 -9.65
CA THR A 65 0.78 -8.03 -9.88
C THR A 65 0.42 -8.74 -8.57
N PHE A 66 1.33 -8.73 -7.60
CA PHE A 66 1.15 -9.50 -6.36
C PHE A 66 0.54 -8.67 -5.21
N PHE A 67 0.80 -7.38 -5.13
CA PHE A 67 0.41 -6.55 -3.98
C PHE A 67 -0.80 -5.64 -4.22
N VAL A 68 -1.12 -5.34 -5.48
CA VAL A 68 -2.17 -4.37 -5.83
C VAL A 68 -3.29 -5.08 -6.58
N ARG A 69 -4.41 -5.33 -5.91
CA ARG A 69 -5.63 -5.79 -6.58
C ARG A 69 -6.62 -4.63 -6.74
N PRO A 70 -6.88 -4.19 -7.96
CA PRO A 70 -7.93 -3.22 -8.20
C PRO A 70 -9.30 -3.87 -8.03
N ALA A 71 -10.22 -3.16 -7.35
CA ALA A 71 -11.63 -3.52 -7.27
C ALA A 71 -12.48 -2.32 -7.70
N THR A 72 -13.62 -2.58 -8.29
CA THR A 72 -14.60 -1.55 -8.64
C THR A 72 -15.79 -1.67 -7.71
N VAL A 73 -16.21 -0.55 -7.14
CA VAL A 73 -17.43 -0.49 -6.32
C VAL A 73 -18.65 -0.58 -7.23
N ASP A 74 -19.49 -1.55 -6.97
CA ASP A 74 -20.80 -1.70 -7.63
C ASP A 74 -21.91 -1.50 -6.60
N GLY A 75 -22.79 -0.55 -6.89
CA GLY A 75 -23.92 -0.21 -6.03
C GLY A 75 -23.67 0.96 -5.07
N SER A 76 -24.64 1.18 -4.19
CA SER A 76 -24.72 2.34 -3.29
C SER A 76 -24.62 1.99 -1.81
N SER A 77 -24.37 0.72 -1.46
CA SER A 77 -24.43 0.24 -0.07
C SER A 77 -23.40 0.86 0.88
N MET A 78 -22.37 1.49 0.34
CA MET A 78 -21.28 2.14 1.11
C MET A 78 -21.29 3.67 1.01
N VAL A 79 -22.36 4.27 0.47
CA VAL A 79 -22.55 5.73 0.49
C VAL A 79 -22.73 6.21 1.94
N PRO A 80 -22.10 7.32 2.36
CA PRO A 80 -21.35 8.31 1.58
C PRO A 80 -19.85 8.00 1.39
N THR A 81 -19.33 6.98 2.05
CA THR A 81 -17.89 6.66 2.04
C THR A 81 -17.41 6.25 0.65
N LEU A 82 -18.15 5.34 -0.01
CA LEU A 82 -17.84 4.88 -1.37
C LEU A 82 -19.05 4.99 -2.27
N HIS A 83 -18.82 5.39 -3.52
CA HIS A 83 -19.85 5.54 -4.53
C HIS A 83 -19.66 4.55 -5.68
N ASN A 84 -20.76 4.30 -6.37
CA ASN A 84 -20.76 3.41 -7.54
C ASN A 84 -19.74 3.86 -8.60
N GLY A 85 -18.99 2.91 -9.16
CA GLY A 85 -17.96 3.14 -10.19
C GLY A 85 -16.62 3.60 -9.65
N GLU A 86 -16.47 3.84 -8.34
CA GLU A 86 -15.18 4.14 -7.74
C GLU A 86 -14.25 2.92 -7.82
N ARG A 87 -12.95 3.17 -8.04
CA ARG A 87 -11.93 2.11 -8.12
C ARG A 87 -10.99 2.17 -6.93
N LEU A 88 -10.82 1.04 -6.31
CA LEU A 88 -10.12 0.86 -5.05
C LEU A 88 -8.89 -0.02 -5.24
N VAL A 89 -7.91 0.19 -4.38
CA VAL A 89 -6.79 -0.72 -4.17
C VAL A 89 -7.07 -1.54 -2.92
N LEU A 90 -6.97 -2.86 -3.04
CA LEU A 90 -7.12 -3.77 -1.93
C LEU A 90 -5.77 -4.23 -1.41
N GLN A 91 -5.58 -4.18 -0.10
CA GLN A 91 -4.54 -4.89 0.61
C GLN A 91 -5.00 -6.32 0.87
N GLN A 92 -4.35 -7.28 0.22
CA GLN A 92 -4.64 -8.70 0.37
C GLN A 92 -3.56 -9.41 1.18
N ILE A 93 -2.29 -9.16 0.84
CA ILE A 93 -1.15 -9.80 1.49
C ILE A 93 -0.97 -9.26 2.90
N GLY A 94 -0.88 -10.17 3.87
CA GLY A 94 -0.71 -9.82 5.28
C GLY A 94 -1.99 -9.33 5.96
N TYR A 95 -3.15 -9.36 5.29
CA TYR A 95 -4.43 -9.00 5.86
C TYR A 95 -5.23 -10.27 6.22
N SER A 96 -5.06 -10.74 7.45
CA SER A 96 -5.71 -11.94 7.97
C SER A 96 -6.60 -11.69 9.20
N ASP A 97 -6.49 -10.53 9.81
CA ASP A 97 -7.27 -10.13 10.99
C ASP A 97 -7.97 -8.77 10.73
N PRO A 98 -9.20 -8.78 10.20
CA PRO A 98 -9.99 -7.58 10.00
C PRO A 98 -10.17 -6.80 11.30
N GLN A 99 -9.93 -5.49 11.26
CA GLN A 99 -10.13 -4.61 12.40
C GLN A 99 -11.48 -3.92 12.35
N TYR A 100 -11.98 -3.47 13.49
CA TYR A 100 -13.20 -2.69 13.55
C TYR A 100 -13.12 -1.43 12.68
N GLY A 101 -14.16 -1.18 11.92
CA GLY A 101 -14.21 -0.07 10.99
C GLY A 101 -13.54 -0.31 9.64
N ASP A 102 -12.78 -1.41 9.46
CA ASP A 102 -12.17 -1.73 8.18
C ASP A 102 -13.24 -1.93 7.10
N ILE A 103 -13.00 -1.34 5.94
CA ILE A 103 -13.81 -1.58 4.75
C ILE A 103 -13.19 -2.74 3.98
N ILE A 104 -13.93 -3.83 3.86
CA ILE A 104 -13.45 -5.07 3.28
C ILE A 104 -14.26 -5.48 2.06
N VAL A 105 -13.61 -6.25 1.19
CA VAL A 105 -14.26 -6.94 0.07
C VAL A 105 -14.45 -8.40 0.44
N VAL A 106 -15.68 -8.88 0.32
CA VAL A 106 -16.07 -10.25 0.65
C VAL A 106 -16.35 -11.03 -0.62
N ASP A 107 -15.74 -12.19 -0.76
CA ASP A 107 -15.98 -13.13 -1.86
C ASP A 107 -17.26 -13.91 -1.62
N ARG A 108 -18.19 -13.81 -2.55
CA ARG A 108 -19.46 -14.57 -2.59
C ARG A 108 -19.57 -15.47 -3.83
N THR A 109 -18.49 -15.59 -4.59
CA THR A 109 -18.48 -16.34 -5.86
C THR A 109 -18.83 -17.83 -5.69
N LYS A 110 -18.56 -18.40 -4.49
CA LYS A 110 -19.00 -19.76 -4.16
C LYS A 110 -20.52 -19.94 -4.21
N ASN A 111 -21.28 -18.87 -3.98
CA ASN A 111 -22.73 -18.86 -4.06
C ASN A 111 -23.22 -18.41 -5.44
N GLY A 112 -22.32 -18.17 -6.40
CA GLY A 112 -22.65 -17.63 -7.72
C GLY A 112 -22.95 -16.14 -7.74
N GLU A 113 -22.61 -15.41 -6.66
CA GLU A 113 -22.91 -14.00 -6.48
C GLU A 113 -21.64 -13.15 -6.59
N PRO A 114 -21.79 -11.86 -6.97
CA PRO A 114 -20.65 -10.96 -7.05
C PRO A 114 -20.08 -10.64 -5.66
N PRO A 115 -18.80 -10.31 -5.57
CA PRO A 115 -18.18 -9.81 -4.34
C PRO A 115 -18.90 -8.54 -3.85
N ILE A 116 -18.95 -8.37 -2.53
CA ILE A 116 -19.54 -7.20 -1.89
C ILE A 116 -18.53 -6.43 -1.07
N VAL A 117 -18.75 -5.13 -0.94
CA VAL A 117 -17.95 -4.23 -0.09
C VAL A 117 -18.75 -3.85 1.13
N LYS A 118 -18.21 -4.05 2.34
CA LYS A 118 -18.87 -3.75 3.62
C LYS A 118 -17.87 -3.29 4.66
N ARG A 119 -18.39 -2.69 5.75
CA ARG A 119 -17.59 -2.29 6.92
C ARG A 119 -17.70 -3.33 8.03
N VAL A 120 -16.57 -3.63 8.67
CA VAL A 120 -16.50 -4.53 9.82
C VAL A 120 -17.03 -3.84 11.07
N ILE A 121 -18.12 -4.37 11.63
CA ILE A 121 -18.77 -3.85 12.85
C ILE A 121 -18.44 -4.72 14.05
N GLY A 122 -18.40 -6.04 13.89
CA GLY A 122 -18.12 -6.99 14.96
C GLY A 122 -17.21 -8.11 14.50
N LYS A 123 -16.50 -8.69 15.47
CA LYS A 123 -15.55 -9.82 15.29
C LYS A 123 -15.99 -11.01 16.11
N GLY A 124 -15.44 -12.18 15.83
CA GLY A 124 -15.78 -13.42 16.55
C GLY A 124 -15.66 -13.29 18.07
N GLY A 125 -16.76 -13.54 18.76
CA GLY A 125 -16.91 -13.40 20.20
C GLY A 125 -17.61 -12.11 20.65
N ASP A 126 -17.86 -11.16 19.72
CA ASP A 126 -18.62 -9.95 20.03
C ASP A 126 -20.12 -10.25 20.08
N THR A 127 -20.82 -9.52 20.94
CA THR A 127 -22.29 -9.42 20.93
C THR A 127 -22.70 -8.12 20.27
N ILE A 128 -23.50 -8.23 19.22
CA ILE A 128 -24.07 -7.08 18.51
C ILE A 128 -25.52 -6.93 18.93
N TYR A 129 -25.89 -5.70 19.28
CA TYR A 129 -27.27 -5.32 19.55
C TYR A 129 -27.61 -4.06 18.71
N ILE A 130 -28.75 -4.08 18.07
CA ILE A 130 -29.27 -2.95 17.30
C ILE A 130 -30.64 -2.60 17.84
N ASN A 131 -30.79 -1.37 18.30
CA ASN A 131 -32.05 -0.80 18.68
C ASN A 131 -32.62 -0.01 17.48
N PHE A 132 -33.65 -0.55 16.86
CA PHE A 132 -34.25 0.08 15.67
C PHE A 132 -35.20 1.23 16.01
N ASP A 133 -35.60 1.38 17.26
CA ASP A 133 -36.40 2.51 17.72
C ASP A 133 -35.55 3.76 17.99
N THR A 134 -34.35 3.55 18.60
CA THR A 134 -33.37 4.64 18.84
C THR A 134 -32.34 4.75 17.72
N HIS A 135 -32.28 3.76 16.81
CA HIS A 135 -31.37 3.67 15.68
C HIS A 135 -29.89 3.46 16.08
N GLU A 136 -29.67 2.97 17.27
CA GLU A 136 -28.36 2.78 17.85
C GLU A 136 -27.81 1.38 17.59
N VAL A 137 -26.51 1.32 17.34
CA VAL A 137 -25.78 0.04 17.19
C VAL A 137 -24.81 -0.08 18.35
N TRP A 138 -24.88 -1.22 19.04
CA TRP A 138 -24.08 -1.52 20.21
C TRP A 138 -23.22 -2.76 19.94
N ARG A 139 -21.99 -2.76 20.46
CA ARG A 139 -21.08 -3.90 20.46
C ARG A 139 -20.53 -4.11 21.85
N ASN A 140 -20.75 -5.27 22.45
CA ASN A 140 -20.32 -5.61 23.81
C ASN A 140 -20.76 -4.56 24.84
N ASP A 141 -22.03 -4.14 24.78
CA ASP A 141 -22.65 -3.11 25.61
C ASP A 141 -22.07 -1.69 25.45
N GLU A 142 -21.21 -1.45 24.44
CA GLU A 142 -20.69 -0.14 24.09
C GLU A 142 -21.42 0.41 22.86
N LEU A 143 -21.96 1.64 22.99
CA LEU A 143 -22.57 2.35 21.86
C LEU A 143 -21.52 2.74 20.83
N LEU A 144 -21.74 2.36 19.58
CA LEU A 144 -20.81 2.70 18.50
C LEU A 144 -20.99 4.17 18.06
N ASP A 145 -19.86 4.86 17.91
CA ASP A 145 -19.81 6.15 17.23
C ASP A 145 -19.64 5.92 15.72
N GLU A 146 -20.64 6.31 14.95
CA GLU A 146 -20.75 5.96 13.52
C GLU A 146 -20.88 7.18 12.61
N PRO A 147 -19.86 8.07 12.60
CA PRO A 147 -19.93 9.31 11.80
C PRO A 147 -19.93 9.07 10.28
N TYR A 148 -19.67 7.84 9.87
CA TYR A 148 -19.56 7.41 8.47
C TYR A 148 -20.89 6.98 7.85
N ILE A 149 -21.97 6.81 8.63
CA ILE A 149 -23.25 6.36 8.11
C ILE A 149 -23.98 7.47 7.34
N ASN A 150 -24.73 7.08 6.31
CA ASN A 150 -25.52 8.01 5.52
C ASN A 150 -26.76 8.51 6.27
N GLU A 151 -27.36 7.61 7.03
CA GLU A 151 -28.62 7.84 7.75
C GLU A 151 -28.75 6.85 8.91
N PRO A 152 -29.62 7.15 9.92
CA PRO A 152 -29.87 6.26 11.05
C PRO A 152 -30.34 4.87 10.61
N THR A 153 -29.96 3.83 11.35
CA THR A 153 -30.27 2.43 11.05
C THR A 153 -31.73 2.11 11.37
N THR A 154 -32.58 2.06 10.36
CA THR A 154 -34.03 1.76 10.52
C THR A 154 -34.44 0.40 9.98
N ASN A 155 -33.71 -0.13 8.98
CA ASN A 155 -34.04 -1.38 8.32
C ASN A 155 -33.56 -2.59 9.11
N GLN A 156 -34.50 -3.38 9.66
CA GLN A 156 -34.19 -4.48 10.57
C GLN A 156 -33.78 -5.77 9.84
N PHE A 157 -34.35 -6.07 8.67
CA PHE A 157 -34.27 -7.38 8.01
C PHE A 157 -34.80 -8.53 8.90
N ASP A 158 -34.25 -9.74 8.75
CA ASP A 158 -34.80 -10.97 9.34
C ASP A 158 -33.94 -11.52 10.53
N ILE A 159 -32.79 -10.93 10.80
CA ILE A 159 -31.94 -11.35 11.95
C ILE A 159 -32.48 -10.73 13.24
N GLN A 160 -32.54 -11.55 14.29
CA GLN A 160 -32.90 -11.10 15.63
C GLN A 160 -31.68 -10.65 16.43
N PHE A 161 -31.83 -9.58 17.20
CA PHE A 161 -30.80 -9.03 18.07
C PHE A 161 -31.23 -9.12 19.54
N PRO A 162 -30.27 -9.26 20.51
CA PRO A 162 -28.81 -9.34 20.31
C PRO A 162 -28.35 -10.64 19.64
N ILE A 163 -27.21 -10.57 18.93
CA ILE A 163 -26.62 -11.75 18.29
C ILE A 163 -25.11 -11.83 18.60
N GLU A 164 -24.63 -13.02 18.93
CA GLU A 164 -23.20 -13.28 19.11
C GLU A 164 -22.55 -13.63 17.77
N VAL A 165 -21.40 -13.00 17.47
CA VAL A 165 -20.60 -13.28 16.28
C VAL A 165 -19.80 -14.56 16.51
N PRO A 166 -19.97 -15.63 15.72
CA PRO A 166 -19.21 -16.85 15.88
C PRO A 166 -17.70 -16.63 15.70
N ARG A 167 -16.89 -17.40 16.44
CA ARG A 167 -15.43 -17.37 16.24
C ARG A 167 -15.06 -17.71 14.80
N GLY A 168 -14.13 -16.96 14.25
CA GLY A 168 -13.71 -17.11 12.84
C GLY A 168 -14.64 -16.44 11.85
N SER A 169 -15.66 -15.70 12.33
CA SER A 169 -16.56 -14.89 11.52
C SER A 169 -16.53 -13.44 11.93
N ILE A 170 -17.09 -12.60 11.09
CA ILE A 170 -17.28 -11.17 11.33
C ILE A 170 -18.71 -10.76 10.99
N PHE A 171 -19.18 -9.72 11.68
CA PHE A 171 -20.43 -9.02 11.39
C PHE A 171 -20.12 -7.74 10.62
N VAL A 172 -20.74 -7.58 9.46
CA VAL A 172 -20.48 -6.46 8.56
C VAL A 172 -21.75 -5.70 8.25
N MET A 173 -21.64 -4.38 8.07
CA MET A 173 -22.75 -3.54 7.63
C MET A 173 -22.29 -2.60 6.52
N GLY A 174 -23.25 -2.15 5.70
CA GLY A 174 -22.99 -1.05 4.78
C GLY A 174 -23.10 0.30 5.49
N ASP A 175 -22.39 1.30 5.00
CA ASP A 175 -22.48 2.67 5.52
C ASP A 175 -23.83 3.32 5.14
N ASN A 176 -24.42 2.90 4.01
CA ASN A 176 -25.77 3.25 3.61
C ASN A 176 -26.78 2.27 4.25
N ARG A 177 -27.03 2.44 5.53
CA ARG A 177 -27.72 1.51 6.42
C ARG A 177 -29.03 0.95 5.88
N ASN A 178 -29.86 1.77 5.30
CA ASN A 178 -31.20 1.35 4.84
C ASN A 178 -31.20 0.88 3.38
N HIS A 179 -30.06 1.03 2.67
CA HIS A 179 -29.86 0.60 1.28
C HIS A 179 -28.72 -0.39 1.14
N SER A 180 -28.49 -1.21 2.16
CA SER A 180 -27.42 -2.21 2.19
C SER A 180 -27.97 -3.55 2.62
N LEU A 181 -27.81 -4.56 1.78
CA LEU A 181 -27.95 -5.95 2.17
C LEU A 181 -26.62 -6.39 2.81
N ASP A 182 -26.67 -6.77 4.10
CA ASP A 182 -25.50 -7.07 4.93
C ASP A 182 -25.81 -8.10 6.03
N SER A 183 -24.98 -8.21 7.06
CA SER A 183 -25.12 -9.25 8.10
C SER A 183 -26.40 -9.16 8.93
N ARG A 184 -27.21 -8.12 8.76
CA ARG A 184 -28.58 -8.05 9.33
C ARG A 184 -29.58 -8.93 8.61
N SER A 185 -29.25 -9.41 7.43
CA SER A 185 -30.05 -10.36 6.66
C SER A 185 -29.42 -11.74 6.68
N SER A 186 -30.25 -12.78 6.84
CA SER A 186 -29.80 -14.18 6.76
C SER A 186 -29.22 -14.57 5.39
N GLU A 187 -29.55 -13.81 4.33
CA GLU A 187 -28.98 -13.97 2.99
C GLU A 187 -27.47 -13.73 2.97
N ILE A 188 -26.97 -12.76 3.74
CA ILE A 188 -25.55 -12.47 3.91
C ILE A 188 -25.02 -13.19 5.15
N GLY A 189 -25.68 -13.00 6.29
CA GLY A 189 -25.33 -13.58 7.58
C GLY A 189 -23.94 -13.16 8.06
N MET A 190 -23.36 -14.02 8.91
CA MET A 190 -21.99 -13.84 9.39
C MET A 190 -20.99 -14.23 8.29
N ILE A 191 -20.01 -13.40 8.07
CA ILE A 191 -18.97 -13.61 7.07
C ILE A 191 -17.81 -14.40 7.66
N ASP A 192 -17.51 -15.56 7.09
CA ASP A 192 -16.30 -16.32 7.42
C ASP A 192 -15.05 -15.54 7.00
N LEU A 193 -14.05 -15.44 7.87
CA LEU A 193 -12.80 -14.74 7.60
C LEU A 193 -12.11 -15.22 6.33
N ARG A 194 -12.29 -16.49 5.95
CA ARG A 194 -11.74 -17.07 4.72
C ARG A 194 -12.36 -16.52 3.44
N CYS A 195 -13.53 -15.86 3.55
CA CYS A 195 -14.18 -15.20 2.43
C CYS A 195 -13.74 -13.74 2.27
N VAL A 196 -12.89 -13.22 3.15
CA VAL A 196 -12.38 -11.86 3.05
C VAL A 196 -11.28 -11.80 2.00
N MET A 197 -11.52 -11.07 0.92
CA MET A 197 -10.55 -10.89 -0.19
C MET A 197 -9.44 -9.89 0.16
N GLY A 198 -9.74 -8.91 1.02
CA GLY A 198 -8.81 -7.88 1.43
C GLY A 198 -9.50 -6.62 1.94
N LYS A 199 -8.69 -5.71 2.47
CA LYS A 199 -9.10 -4.38 2.96
C LYS A 199 -8.97 -3.35 1.86
N ALA A 200 -9.97 -2.51 1.66
CA ALA A 200 -9.88 -1.33 0.80
C ALA A 200 -9.05 -0.27 1.51
N ILE A 201 -7.89 0.07 0.96
CA ILE A 201 -6.93 0.99 1.58
C ILE A 201 -6.85 2.33 0.87
N PHE A 202 -7.12 2.34 -0.43
CA PHE A 202 -6.90 3.52 -1.25
C PHE A 202 -7.88 3.58 -2.41
N ARG A 203 -8.44 4.77 -2.69
CA ARG A 203 -9.26 5.05 -3.86
C ARG A 203 -8.41 5.80 -4.89
N PHE A 204 -8.28 5.25 -6.09
CA PHE A 204 -7.49 5.86 -7.16
C PHE A 204 -8.33 6.44 -8.31
N PHE A 205 -9.62 6.16 -8.33
CA PHE A 205 -10.57 6.75 -9.27
C PHE A 205 -11.92 7.00 -8.57
N PRO A 206 -12.57 8.14 -8.83
CA PRO A 206 -12.23 9.22 -9.76
C PRO A 206 -11.07 10.08 -9.25
N PHE A 207 -10.32 10.70 -10.17
CA PHE A 207 -9.08 11.44 -9.86
C PHE A 207 -9.27 12.63 -8.91
N ASN A 208 -10.48 13.21 -8.85
CA ASN A 208 -10.83 14.29 -7.92
C ASN A 208 -11.08 13.80 -6.49
N LYS A 209 -11.14 12.50 -6.26
CA LYS A 209 -11.36 11.88 -4.94
C LYS A 209 -10.26 10.88 -4.56
N ILE A 210 -9.08 11.01 -5.15
CA ILE A 210 -7.93 10.16 -4.82
C ILE A 210 -7.57 10.31 -3.35
N GLY A 211 -7.42 9.20 -2.62
CA GLY A 211 -7.02 9.23 -1.22
C GLY A 211 -7.20 7.91 -0.49
N GLY A 212 -6.72 7.89 0.77
CA GLY A 212 -6.95 6.78 1.68
C GLY A 212 -8.43 6.62 2.02
N ILE A 213 -8.82 5.40 2.38
CA ILE A 213 -10.18 5.05 2.79
C ILE A 213 -10.13 4.62 4.26
N SER A 214 -10.96 5.21 5.09
CA SER A 214 -11.07 4.91 6.53
C SER A 214 -12.53 4.82 6.95
#